data_f3df3faef0da34d539800460612a1d2c
#
_entry.id   f3df3faef0da34d539800460612a1d2c
#
_cell.length_a   1.000
_cell.length_b   1.000
_cell.length_c   1.000
_cell.angle_alpha   90.00
_cell.angle_beta   90.00
_cell.angle_gamma   90.00
#
_symmetry.space_group_name_H-M   'P 1'
#
loop_
_entity.id
_entity.type
_entity.pdbx_description
1 polymer ?
#
loop_
_entity_poly.entity_id
_entity_poly.type
_entity_poly.pdbx_seq_one_letter_code
_entity_poly.pdbx_strand_id
1 'polypeptide(L)'
;QQVSSAASDVYKRQDMTRWSFNLQVYFLKSRFAQLIEMKAKGKPVIQDRTIYEDSNIFAPNLQAMGLMTSRDFENYLSLFELMEEFVTPPDLLIYLRASVPTLVAQIQKRGREYEEAIRLDYLNRLNERYEAWISTYNKGELLIIDVDNNNFHEDKEDLGGIITAIDGKLNNLFS
;
A
#
# COMPACT_ATOMS: atom_id res chain seq x y z
N GLN A 1 12.53 -11.07 10.71
CA GLN A 1 12.94 -11.80 9.51
C GLN A 1 11.99 -11.37 8.39
N GLN A 2 12.42 -10.44 7.57
CA GLN A 2 11.80 -10.20 6.27
C GLN A 2 12.02 -11.50 5.47
N VAL A 3 10.98 -12.31 5.35
CA VAL A 3 10.94 -13.31 4.29
C VAL A 3 11.08 -12.50 3.01
N SER A 4 12.17 -12.71 2.31
CA SER A 4 12.59 -11.97 1.14
C SER A 4 11.40 -11.78 0.20
N SER A 5 10.99 -10.54 -0.01
CA SER A 5 10.01 -10.16 -1.03
C SER A 5 10.37 -10.73 -2.41
N ALA A 6 11.66 -10.96 -2.65
CA ALA A 6 12.19 -11.57 -3.86
C ALA A 6 11.67 -12.99 -4.12
N ALA A 7 11.55 -13.85 -3.10
CA ALA A 7 11.00 -15.20 -3.30
C ALA A 7 9.52 -15.18 -3.67
N SER A 8 8.72 -14.29 -3.04
CA SER A 8 7.31 -14.12 -3.39
C SER A 8 7.14 -13.52 -4.79
N ASP A 9 8.05 -12.66 -5.21
CA ASP A 9 8.02 -12.04 -6.54
C ASP A 9 8.38 -13.02 -7.67
N VAL A 10 9.23 -13.99 -7.41
CA VAL A 10 9.56 -15.05 -8.39
C VAL A 10 8.34 -15.94 -8.66
N TYR A 11 7.57 -16.30 -7.64
CA TYR A 11 6.33 -17.08 -7.82
C TYR A 11 5.23 -16.30 -8.53
N LYS A 12 5.11 -14.99 -8.29
CA LYS A 12 4.17 -14.09 -9.00
C LYS A 12 4.38 -14.11 -10.52
N ARG A 13 5.62 -14.27 -10.99
CA ARG A 13 5.96 -14.15 -12.41
C ARG A 13 5.76 -15.44 -13.19
N GLN A 14 5.81 -16.60 -12.53
CA GLN A 14 5.74 -17.90 -13.19
C GLN A 14 4.30 -18.36 -13.45
N ASP A 15 3.36 -18.10 -12.53
CA ASP A 15 1.95 -18.42 -12.72
C ASP A 15 1.09 -17.56 -11.76
N MET A 16 0.84 -16.33 -12.19
CA MET A 16 0.05 -15.39 -11.39
C MET A 16 -1.37 -15.87 -11.15
N THR A 17 -1.98 -16.53 -12.11
CA THR A 17 -3.36 -17.04 -11.99
C THR A 17 -3.45 -18.06 -10.86
N ARG A 18 -2.48 -18.94 -10.74
CA ARG A 18 -2.44 -19.97 -9.68
C ARG A 18 -2.16 -19.39 -8.29
N TRP A 19 -1.29 -18.37 -8.20
CA TRP A 19 -0.73 -17.95 -6.92
C TRP A 19 -1.30 -16.64 -6.37
N SER A 20 -2.06 -15.88 -7.15
CA SER A 20 -2.56 -14.57 -6.76
C SER A 20 -3.35 -14.58 -5.45
N PHE A 21 -4.31 -15.50 -5.32
CA PHE A 21 -5.11 -15.64 -4.10
C PHE A 21 -4.23 -15.98 -2.88
N ASN A 22 -3.41 -17.01 -3.01
CA ASN A 22 -2.54 -17.47 -1.91
C ASN A 22 -1.60 -16.34 -1.44
N LEU A 23 -1.10 -15.55 -2.38
CA LEU A 23 -0.22 -14.44 -2.10
C LEU A 23 -0.95 -13.29 -1.39
N GLN A 24 -2.17 -12.96 -1.80
CA GLN A 24 -2.97 -11.93 -1.15
C GLN A 24 -3.35 -12.34 0.28
N VAL A 25 -3.72 -13.60 0.50
CA VAL A 25 -3.96 -14.16 1.84
C VAL A 25 -2.69 -14.12 2.69
N TYR A 26 -1.52 -14.43 2.11
CA TYR A 26 -0.25 -14.32 2.81
C TYR A 26 0.07 -12.89 3.25
N PHE A 27 -0.13 -11.90 2.38
CA PHE A 27 0.09 -10.50 2.72
C PHE A 27 -0.90 -10.02 3.79
N LEU A 28 -2.18 -10.32 3.63
CA LEU A 28 -3.21 -9.97 4.61
C LEU A 28 -2.84 -10.53 5.99
N LYS A 29 -2.54 -11.83 6.07
CA LYS A 29 -2.11 -12.49 7.32
C LYS A 29 -0.86 -11.85 7.92
N SER A 30 0.14 -11.54 7.08
CA SER A 30 1.41 -10.97 7.56
C SER A 30 1.22 -9.56 8.11
N ARG A 31 0.44 -8.71 7.43
CA ARG A 31 0.13 -7.35 7.90
C ARG A 31 -0.73 -7.36 9.14
N PHE A 32 -1.72 -8.25 9.20
CA PHE A 32 -2.55 -8.40 10.38
C PHE A 32 -1.73 -8.81 11.60
N ALA A 33 -0.80 -9.77 11.46
CA ALA A 33 0.11 -10.15 12.53
C ALA A 33 1.00 -8.98 12.99
N GLN A 34 1.49 -8.17 12.07
CA GLN A 34 2.24 -6.94 12.39
C GLN A 34 1.40 -5.93 13.19
N LEU A 35 0.13 -5.73 12.80
CA LEU A 35 -0.77 -4.83 13.51
C LEU A 35 -1.02 -5.30 14.96
N ILE A 36 -1.23 -6.60 15.16
CA ILE A 36 -1.37 -7.17 16.52
C ILE A 36 -0.10 -6.95 17.33
N GLU A 37 1.08 -7.18 16.75
CA GLU A 37 2.36 -6.97 17.42
C GLU A 37 2.59 -5.50 17.77
N MET A 38 2.28 -4.58 16.85
CA MET A 38 2.40 -3.13 17.07
C MET A 38 1.48 -2.67 18.22
N LYS A 39 0.22 -3.14 18.20
CA LYS A 39 -0.75 -2.85 19.27
C LYS A 39 -0.26 -3.35 20.64
N ALA A 40 0.32 -4.54 20.69
CA ALA A 40 0.86 -5.10 21.93
C ALA A 40 2.07 -4.32 22.47
N LYS A 41 2.87 -3.71 21.59
CA LYS A 41 4.03 -2.90 22.00
C LYS A 41 3.68 -1.52 22.53
N GLY A 42 2.53 -0.96 22.14
CA GLY A 42 2.02 0.35 22.60
C GLY A 42 2.94 1.54 22.31
N LYS A 43 3.76 1.48 21.28
CA LYS A 43 4.70 2.52 20.87
C LYS A 43 4.29 3.14 19.55
N PRO A 44 4.62 4.42 19.29
CA PRO A 44 4.45 5.01 17.96
C PRO A 44 5.18 4.17 16.89
N VAL A 45 4.52 3.92 15.78
CA VAL A 45 5.03 3.09 14.68
C VAL A 45 4.71 3.75 13.36
N ILE A 46 5.65 3.71 12.44
CA ILE A 46 5.41 4.02 11.01
C ILE A 46 5.35 2.68 10.28
N GLN A 47 4.28 2.47 9.54
CA GLN A 47 4.06 1.25 8.76
C GLN A 47 4.04 1.57 7.26
N ASP A 48 4.78 0.81 6.47
CA ASP A 48 4.68 0.84 5.01
C ASP A 48 3.56 -0.08 4.56
N ARG A 49 2.48 0.53 4.08
CA ARG A 49 1.18 -0.08 3.73
C ARG A 49 0.45 -0.70 4.92
N THR A 50 -0.86 -0.67 4.81
CA THR A 50 -1.80 -1.28 5.75
C THR A 50 -2.46 -2.52 5.12
N ILE A 51 -3.43 -3.11 5.80
CA ILE A 51 -4.27 -4.16 5.21
C ILE A 51 -5.26 -3.59 4.19
N TYR A 52 -5.53 -2.30 4.24
CA TYR A 52 -6.53 -1.64 3.38
C TYR A 52 -6.09 -1.56 1.93
N GLU A 53 -4.81 -1.34 1.64
CA GLU A 53 -4.31 -1.32 0.27
C GLU A 53 -4.44 -2.69 -0.40
N ASP A 54 -4.23 -3.77 0.34
CA ASP A 54 -4.38 -5.11 -0.21
C ASP A 54 -5.82 -5.37 -0.66
N SER A 55 -6.82 -4.95 0.13
CA SER A 55 -8.24 -5.16 -0.15
C SER A 55 -8.84 -4.16 -1.15
N ASN A 56 -8.37 -2.90 -1.16
CA ASN A 56 -8.93 -1.86 -2.02
C ASN A 56 -8.19 -1.71 -3.36
N ILE A 57 -6.91 -2.08 -3.42
CA ILE A 57 -6.06 -1.84 -4.58
C ILE A 57 -5.61 -3.13 -5.24
N PHE A 58 -4.87 -4.00 -4.51
CA PHE A 58 -4.16 -5.11 -5.12
C PHE A 58 -5.07 -6.29 -5.46
N ALA A 59 -5.89 -6.77 -4.54
CA ALA A 59 -6.79 -7.89 -4.78
C ALA A 59 -7.85 -7.57 -5.87
N PRO A 60 -8.53 -6.40 -5.84
CA PRO A 60 -9.45 -6.01 -6.91
C PRO A 60 -8.74 -5.84 -8.26
N ASN A 61 -7.49 -5.38 -8.28
CA ASN A 61 -6.74 -5.28 -9.54
C ASN A 61 -6.43 -6.66 -10.12
N LEU A 62 -6.05 -7.62 -9.30
CA LEU A 62 -5.81 -9.00 -9.75
C LEU A 62 -7.07 -9.66 -10.28
N GLN A 63 -8.20 -9.44 -9.63
CA GLN A 63 -9.50 -9.93 -10.10
C GLN A 63 -9.90 -9.29 -11.45
N ALA A 64 -9.77 -7.97 -11.59
CA ALA A 64 -10.08 -7.27 -12.83
C ALA A 64 -9.17 -7.67 -14.01
N MET A 65 -7.95 -8.13 -13.71
CA MET A 65 -7.01 -8.69 -14.70
C MET A 65 -7.27 -10.16 -15.05
N GLY A 66 -8.26 -10.81 -14.42
CA GLY A 66 -8.52 -12.24 -14.58
C GLY A 66 -7.47 -13.16 -13.96
N LEU A 67 -6.61 -12.60 -13.09
CA LEU A 67 -5.55 -13.33 -12.37
C LEU A 67 -6.04 -13.91 -11.04
N MET A 68 -7.21 -13.51 -10.59
CA MET A 68 -7.92 -14.06 -9.44
C MET A 68 -9.37 -14.29 -9.82
N THR A 69 -9.91 -15.47 -9.49
CA THR A 69 -11.32 -15.77 -9.78
C THR A 69 -12.24 -14.91 -8.91
N SER A 70 -13.48 -14.67 -9.35
CA SER A 70 -14.47 -13.95 -8.53
C SER A 70 -14.71 -14.64 -7.19
N ARG A 71 -14.74 -15.97 -7.17
CA ARG A 71 -14.91 -16.77 -5.95
C ARG A 71 -13.75 -16.55 -4.97
N ASP A 72 -12.51 -16.58 -5.47
CA ASP A 72 -11.32 -16.36 -4.64
C ASP A 72 -11.30 -14.93 -4.10
N PHE A 73 -11.70 -13.97 -4.92
CA PHE A 73 -11.80 -12.57 -4.52
C PHE A 73 -12.87 -12.36 -3.43
N GLU A 74 -14.04 -12.94 -3.58
CA GLU A 74 -15.11 -12.91 -2.57
C GLU A 74 -14.65 -13.55 -1.25
N ASN A 75 -13.99 -14.70 -1.31
CA ASN A 75 -13.42 -15.33 -0.12
C ASN A 75 -12.34 -14.47 0.54
N TYR A 76 -11.51 -13.80 -0.26
CA TYR A 76 -10.50 -12.88 0.26
C TYR A 76 -11.14 -11.68 0.97
N LEU A 77 -12.16 -11.06 0.37
CA LEU A 77 -12.88 -9.94 0.96
C LEU A 77 -13.57 -10.34 2.27
N SER A 78 -14.27 -11.47 2.29
CA SER A 78 -14.89 -11.99 3.51
C SER A 78 -13.87 -12.20 4.64
N LEU A 79 -12.69 -12.73 4.32
CA LEU A 79 -11.61 -12.89 5.29
C LEU A 79 -11.10 -11.52 5.78
N PHE A 80 -10.91 -10.57 4.86
CA PHE A 80 -10.48 -9.21 5.20
C PHE A 80 -11.49 -8.53 6.12
N GLU A 81 -12.78 -8.57 5.81
CA GLU A 81 -13.87 -7.97 6.59
C GLU A 81 -13.88 -8.51 8.03
N LEU A 82 -13.75 -9.83 8.20
CA LEU A 82 -13.66 -10.44 9.52
C LEU A 82 -12.40 -9.97 10.29
N MET A 83 -11.27 -9.84 9.62
CA MET A 83 -10.03 -9.40 10.25
C MET A 83 -10.04 -7.91 10.58
N GLU A 84 -10.70 -7.10 9.75
CA GLU A 84 -10.80 -5.65 9.93
C GLU A 84 -11.51 -5.29 11.25
N GLU A 85 -12.49 -6.08 11.69
CA GLU A 85 -13.19 -5.87 12.97
C GLU A 85 -12.26 -5.86 14.19
N PHE A 86 -11.09 -6.48 14.08
CA PHE A 86 -10.09 -6.57 15.15
C PHE A 86 -8.94 -5.56 15.02
N VAL A 87 -8.97 -4.72 13.98
CA VAL A 87 -7.91 -3.78 13.65
C VAL A 87 -8.37 -2.36 13.94
N THR A 88 -7.50 -1.59 14.60
CA THR A 88 -7.67 -0.15 14.71
C THR A 88 -7.03 0.50 13.48
N PRO A 89 -7.74 1.38 12.77
CA PRO A 89 -7.13 2.16 11.68
C PRO A 89 -5.92 2.98 12.17
N PRO A 90 -5.02 3.37 11.27
CA PRO A 90 -3.91 4.25 11.62
C PRO A 90 -4.43 5.62 12.08
N ASP A 91 -3.77 6.23 13.09
CA ASP A 91 -4.08 7.58 13.53
C ASP A 91 -3.94 8.60 12.39
N LEU A 92 -2.94 8.40 11.53
CA LEU A 92 -2.70 9.21 10.34
C LEU A 92 -2.31 8.31 9.16
N LEU A 93 -3.06 8.39 8.07
CA LEU A 93 -2.69 7.83 6.77
C LEU A 93 -1.97 8.89 5.95
N ILE A 94 -0.74 8.61 5.52
CA ILE A 94 0.01 9.48 4.62
C ILE A 94 0.00 8.86 3.23
N TYR A 95 -0.60 9.56 2.27
CA TYR A 95 -0.62 9.16 0.88
C TYR A 95 0.38 9.98 0.07
N LEU A 96 1.42 9.32 -0.44
CA LEU A 96 2.40 9.91 -1.34
C LEU A 96 1.83 9.82 -2.77
N ARG A 97 1.19 10.90 -3.21
CA ARG A 97 0.60 10.99 -4.55
C ARG A 97 1.68 11.27 -5.57
N ALA A 98 1.74 10.46 -6.61
CA ALA A 98 2.63 10.66 -7.74
C ALA A 98 1.89 10.41 -9.06
N SER A 99 2.24 11.16 -10.09
CA SER A 99 1.79 10.88 -11.45
C SER A 99 2.46 9.61 -12.00
N VAL A 100 1.83 8.95 -12.96
CA VAL A 100 2.40 7.75 -13.56
C VAL A 100 3.78 8.00 -14.20
N PRO A 101 4.05 9.13 -14.89
CA PRO A 101 5.40 9.46 -15.34
C PRO A 101 6.43 9.50 -14.21
N THR A 102 6.10 10.10 -13.07
CA THR A 102 6.99 10.14 -11.89
C THR A 102 7.23 8.75 -11.33
N LEU A 103 6.20 7.91 -11.22
CA LEU A 103 6.34 6.52 -10.79
C LEU A 103 7.28 5.73 -11.71
N VAL A 104 7.13 5.87 -13.03
CA VAL A 104 8.01 5.23 -14.02
C VAL A 104 9.46 5.70 -13.84
N ALA A 105 9.69 7.02 -13.71
CA ALA A 105 11.03 7.57 -13.50
C ALA A 105 11.67 7.04 -12.21
N GLN A 106 10.91 6.96 -11.11
CA GLN A 106 11.38 6.41 -9.83
C GLN A 106 11.71 4.92 -9.92
N ILE A 107 10.89 4.12 -10.63
CA ILE A 107 11.13 2.70 -10.87
C ILE A 107 12.43 2.52 -11.66
N GLN A 108 12.64 3.30 -12.72
CA GLN A 108 13.86 3.27 -13.54
C GLN A 108 15.09 3.69 -12.72
N LYS A 109 14.99 4.78 -11.93
CA LYS A 109 16.09 5.25 -11.06
C LYS A 109 16.49 4.19 -10.03
N ARG A 110 15.52 3.40 -9.53
CA ARG A 110 15.76 2.33 -8.56
C ARG A 110 16.46 1.11 -9.18
N GLY A 111 16.31 0.88 -10.49
CA GLY A 111 17.09 -0.08 -11.28
C GLY A 111 16.96 -1.54 -10.85
N ARG A 112 15.80 -1.95 -10.33
CA ARG A 112 15.56 -3.36 -9.97
C ARG A 112 15.14 -4.14 -11.20
N GLU A 113 15.93 -5.12 -11.62
CA GLU A 113 15.71 -5.94 -12.83
C GLU A 113 14.27 -6.49 -12.93
N TYR A 114 13.69 -6.87 -11.80
CA TYR A 114 12.33 -7.41 -11.79
C TYR A 114 11.23 -6.35 -11.96
N GLU A 115 11.54 -5.07 -11.84
CA GLU A 115 10.61 -3.96 -12.03
C GLU A 115 10.61 -3.43 -13.47
N GLU A 116 11.65 -3.71 -14.26
CA GLU A 116 11.73 -3.31 -15.67
C GLU A 116 10.60 -3.89 -16.53
N ALA A 117 10.04 -5.03 -16.11
CA ALA A 117 8.91 -5.68 -16.78
C ALA A 117 7.52 -5.14 -16.33
N ILE A 118 7.47 -4.13 -15.46
CA ILE A 118 6.19 -3.56 -15.04
C ILE A 118 5.57 -2.77 -16.19
N ARG A 119 4.38 -3.23 -16.62
CA ARG A 119 3.67 -2.61 -17.74
C ARG A 119 3.01 -1.30 -17.32
N LEU A 120 3.05 -0.32 -18.21
CA LEU A 120 2.47 1.00 -17.99
C LEU A 120 0.96 0.93 -17.69
N ASP A 121 0.23 0.04 -18.36
CA ASP A 121 -1.19 -0.18 -18.12
C ASP A 121 -1.49 -0.71 -16.70
N TYR A 122 -0.57 -1.51 -16.14
CA TYR A 122 -0.66 -1.96 -14.75
C TYR A 122 -0.48 -0.81 -13.77
N LEU A 123 0.52 0.05 -13.99
CA LEU A 123 0.76 1.23 -13.13
C LEU A 123 -0.41 2.22 -13.19
N ASN A 124 -0.96 2.47 -14.38
CA ASN A 124 -2.15 3.32 -14.54
C ASN A 124 -3.33 2.79 -13.71
N ARG A 125 -3.65 1.49 -13.82
CA ARG A 125 -4.74 0.89 -13.05
C ARG A 125 -4.53 0.97 -11.54
N LEU A 126 -3.30 0.72 -11.08
CA LEU A 126 -3.01 0.85 -9.65
C LEU A 126 -3.19 2.31 -9.20
N ASN A 127 -2.68 3.27 -9.97
CA ASN A 127 -2.80 4.69 -9.65
C ASN A 127 -4.26 5.12 -9.59
N GLU A 128 -5.09 4.74 -10.58
CA GLU A 128 -6.53 5.01 -10.59
C GLU A 128 -7.23 4.42 -9.35
N ARG A 129 -6.88 3.21 -8.94
CA ARG A 129 -7.44 2.58 -7.75
C ARG A 129 -7.02 3.30 -6.46
N TYR A 130 -5.77 3.73 -6.37
CA TYR A 130 -5.31 4.54 -5.25
C TYR A 130 -6.09 5.86 -5.16
N GLU A 131 -6.22 6.59 -6.26
CA GLU A 131 -6.98 7.84 -6.27
C GLU A 131 -8.46 7.62 -5.89
N ALA A 132 -9.09 6.57 -6.43
CA ALA A 132 -10.46 6.22 -6.08
C ALA A 132 -10.61 5.88 -4.59
N TRP A 133 -9.72 5.06 -4.03
CA TRP A 133 -9.75 4.70 -2.62
C TRP A 133 -9.50 5.91 -1.72
N ILE A 134 -8.47 6.70 -1.99
CA ILE A 134 -8.12 7.89 -1.21
C ILE A 134 -9.24 8.94 -1.23
N SER A 135 -9.94 9.10 -2.37
CA SER A 135 -11.07 10.05 -2.47
C SER A 135 -12.25 9.69 -1.55
N THR A 136 -12.36 8.43 -1.14
CA THR A 136 -13.43 7.92 -0.26
C THR A 136 -12.93 7.50 1.12
N TYR A 137 -11.65 7.71 1.42
CA TYR A 137 -11.07 7.31 2.69
C TYR A 137 -11.71 8.07 3.86
N ASN A 138 -12.23 7.33 4.84
CA ASN A 138 -12.95 7.87 5.99
C ASN A 138 -12.64 7.15 7.32
N LYS A 139 -11.54 6.39 7.36
CA LYS A 139 -11.19 5.58 8.55
C LYS A 139 -10.27 6.29 9.54
N GLY A 140 -9.87 7.52 9.26
CA GLY A 140 -9.00 8.34 10.12
C GLY A 140 -8.50 9.57 9.38
N GLU A 141 -7.55 10.27 10.00
CA GLU A 141 -6.92 11.44 9.37
C GLU A 141 -6.12 11.03 8.13
N LEU A 142 -6.19 11.88 7.12
CA LEU A 142 -5.48 11.71 5.85
C LEU A 142 -4.59 12.92 5.57
N LEU A 143 -3.35 12.66 5.22
CA LEU A 143 -2.41 13.64 4.68
C LEU A 143 -1.99 13.21 3.28
N ILE A 144 -2.25 14.06 2.28
CA ILE A 144 -1.81 13.83 0.91
C ILE A 144 -0.59 14.68 0.65
N ILE A 145 0.50 14.05 0.20
CA ILE A 145 1.75 14.71 -0.18
C ILE A 145 1.96 14.50 -1.68
N ASP A 146 2.00 15.60 -2.43
CA ASP A 146 2.27 15.58 -3.87
C ASP A 146 3.78 15.41 -4.10
N VAL A 147 4.17 14.24 -4.62
CA VAL A 147 5.57 13.86 -4.84
C VAL A 147 6.09 14.40 -6.18
N ASP A 148 5.21 14.79 -7.11
CA ASP A 148 5.64 15.33 -8.40
C ASP A 148 6.36 16.69 -8.23
N ASN A 149 5.97 17.43 -7.21
CA ASN A 149 6.49 18.76 -6.90
C ASN A 149 7.39 18.80 -5.65
N ASN A 150 7.67 17.64 -5.04
CA ASN A 150 8.48 17.54 -3.83
C ASN A 150 9.66 16.61 -4.03
N ASN A 151 10.88 17.13 -3.88
CA ASN A 151 12.11 16.33 -3.95
C ASN A 151 12.71 16.06 -2.55
N PHE A 152 11.87 15.57 -1.63
CA PHE A 152 12.25 15.36 -0.22
C PHE A 152 13.43 14.37 -0.02
N HIS A 153 13.84 13.63 -1.05
CA HIS A 153 15.02 12.78 -1.00
C HIS A 153 16.32 13.57 -1.11
N GLU A 154 16.31 14.71 -1.78
CA GLU A 154 17.50 15.51 -2.10
C GLU A 154 17.41 16.92 -1.48
N ASP A 155 16.19 17.41 -1.24
CA ASP A 155 15.94 18.73 -0.67
C ASP A 155 15.48 18.66 0.78
N LYS A 156 16.24 19.32 1.67
CA LYS A 156 15.95 19.37 3.11
C LYS A 156 14.78 20.30 3.44
N GLU A 157 14.51 21.30 2.63
CA GLU A 157 13.38 22.20 2.84
C GLU A 157 12.07 21.47 2.54
N ASP A 158 12.01 20.72 1.45
CA ASP A 158 10.88 19.86 1.11
C ASP A 158 10.61 18.84 2.21
N LEU A 159 11.65 18.16 2.70
CA LEU A 159 11.52 17.22 3.83
C LEU A 159 11.02 17.93 5.09
N GLY A 160 11.54 19.11 5.40
CA GLY A 160 11.11 19.92 6.54
C GLY A 160 9.64 20.33 6.45
N GLY A 161 9.18 20.68 5.27
CA GLY A 161 7.76 20.98 4.98
C GLY A 161 6.85 19.78 5.25
N ILE A 162 7.26 18.59 4.79
CA ILE A 162 6.53 17.34 5.03
C ILE A 162 6.46 17.01 6.53
N ILE A 163 7.57 17.10 7.25
CA ILE A 163 7.61 16.85 8.70
C ILE A 163 6.68 17.81 9.42
N THR A 164 6.71 19.11 9.07
CA THR A 164 5.82 20.12 9.66
C THR A 164 4.34 19.80 9.39
N ALA A 165 4.00 19.32 8.20
CA ALA A 165 2.64 18.93 7.86
C ALA A 165 2.18 17.69 8.68
N ILE A 166 3.05 16.72 8.87
CA ILE A 166 2.80 15.53 9.70
C ILE A 166 2.59 15.95 11.17
N ASP A 167 3.49 16.75 11.72
CA ASP A 167 3.39 17.23 13.11
C ASP A 167 2.12 18.05 13.33
N GLY A 168 1.73 18.89 12.36
CA GLY A 168 0.50 19.66 12.41
C GLY A 168 -0.74 18.76 12.47
N LYS A 169 -0.77 17.67 11.70
CA LYS A 169 -1.86 16.69 11.74
C LYS A 169 -1.88 15.93 13.08
N LEU A 170 -0.73 15.44 13.54
CA LEU A 170 -0.65 14.68 14.79
C LEU A 170 -1.00 15.55 16.02
N ASN A 171 -0.54 16.80 16.08
CA ASN A 171 -0.88 17.70 17.17
C ASN A 171 -2.38 18.01 17.26
N ASN A 172 -3.09 18.07 16.13
CA ASN A 172 -4.53 18.26 16.10
C ASN A 172 -5.31 17.02 16.55
N LEU A 173 -4.71 15.83 16.48
CA LEU A 173 -5.34 14.58 16.95
C LEU A 173 -5.29 14.43 18.49
N PHE A 174 -4.34 15.10 19.15
CA PHE A 174 -4.11 14.98 20.60
C PHE A 174 -4.50 16.26 21.38
N SER A 175 -5.05 17.26 20.70
CA SER A 175 -5.58 18.49 21.30
C SER A 175 -7.10 18.41 21.46
#